data_3161a7b574b2aca8d3c940345487f36c
#
_entry.id   3161a7b574b2aca8d3c940345487f36c
#
_cell.length_a   1.000
_cell.length_b   1.000
_cell.length_c   1.000
_cell.angle_alpha   90.00
_cell.angle_beta   90.00
_cell.angle_gamma   90.00
#
_symmetry.space_group_name_H-M   'P 1'
#
loop_
_entity.id
_entity.type
_entity.pdbx_description
1 polymer ?
#
loop_
_entity_poly.entity_id
_entity_poly.type
_entity_poly.pdbx_seq_one_letter_code
_entity_poly.pdbx_strand_id
1 'polypeptide(L)'
;EYFKVEFKVLKRDRWLYYTGKADPEVYEKEPFNLNILKADIDKFLDADGALNVCMLKVKVQEEKLNLLTEQVKSIMSLSFNIGNAIKWKKFLNGEIG
;
A
#
# COMPACT_ATOMS: atom_id res chain seq x y z
N GLU A 1 5.47 2.42 3.21
CA GLU A 1 5.40 3.60 4.08
C GLU A 1 5.35 4.92 3.31
N TYR A 2 6.29 5.12 2.35
CA TYR A 2 6.35 6.35 1.58
C TYR A 2 5.02 6.69 0.89
N PHE A 3 4.42 5.72 0.18
CA PHE A 3 3.16 5.96 -0.52
C PHE A 3 1.97 6.18 0.42
N LYS A 4 2.00 5.59 1.61
CA LYS A 4 0.96 5.83 2.63
C LYS A 4 1.02 7.25 3.18
N VAL A 5 2.23 7.78 3.40
CA VAL A 5 2.44 9.16 3.85
C VAL A 5 2.01 10.12 2.74
N GLU A 6 2.41 9.86 1.50
CA GLU A 6 1.99 10.64 0.33
C GLU A 6 0.47 10.69 0.21
N PHE A 7 -0.20 9.56 0.39
CA PHE A 7 -1.66 9.48 0.35
C PHE A 7 -2.30 10.34 1.45
N LYS A 8 -1.79 10.29 2.68
CA LYS A 8 -2.32 11.10 3.79
C LYS A 8 -2.19 12.60 3.52
N VAL A 9 -1.04 13.03 3.01
CA VAL A 9 -0.79 14.44 2.67
C VAL A 9 -1.71 14.88 1.54
N LEU A 10 -1.84 14.10 0.50
CA LEU A 10 -2.71 14.40 -0.64
C LEU A 10 -4.18 14.44 -0.21
N LYS A 11 -4.60 13.53 0.65
CA LYS A 11 -5.97 13.51 1.17
C LYS A 11 -6.28 14.80 1.94
N ARG A 12 -5.35 15.27 2.77
CA ARG A 12 -5.48 16.55 3.48
C ARG A 12 -5.59 17.71 2.49
N ASP A 13 -4.73 17.75 1.49
CA ASP A 13 -4.72 18.81 0.48
C ASP A 13 -6.03 18.85 -0.31
N ARG A 14 -6.56 17.69 -0.71
CA ARG A 14 -7.85 17.61 -1.40
C ARG A 14 -9.00 17.97 -0.48
N TRP A 15 -8.94 17.61 0.79
CA TRP A 15 -9.95 18.03 1.78
C TRP A 15 -10.00 19.56 1.92
N LEU A 16 -8.82 20.19 2.00
CA LEU A 16 -8.73 21.66 2.04
C LEU A 16 -9.30 22.29 0.78
N TYR A 17 -9.02 21.69 -0.38
CA TYR A 17 -9.55 22.16 -1.65
C TYR A 17 -11.08 22.10 -1.68
N TYR A 18 -11.68 20.96 -1.32
CA TYR A 18 -13.14 20.82 -1.35
C TYR A 18 -13.86 21.63 -0.29
N THR A 19 -13.22 21.95 0.81
CA THR A 19 -13.80 22.79 1.88
C THR A 19 -13.65 24.29 1.65
N GLY A 20 -12.99 24.70 0.58
CA GLY A 20 -12.75 26.10 0.27
C GLY A 20 -11.63 26.75 1.06
N LYS A 21 -10.79 25.95 1.74
CA LYS A 21 -9.73 26.43 2.62
C LYS A 21 -8.33 26.35 2.00
N ALA A 22 -8.22 25.89 0.76
CA ALA A 22 -6.96 25.82 0.05
C ALA A 22 -6.46 27.20 -0.34
N ASP A 23 -5.17 27.32 -0.68
CA ASP A 23 -4.58 28.57 -1.14
C ASP A 23 -5.26 29.06 -2.43
N PRO A 24 -5.37 30.40 -2.62
CA PRO A 24 -5.99 30.94 -3.83
C PRO A 24 -5.37 30.45 -5.14
N GLU A 25 -4.06 30.19 -5.14
CA GLU A 25 -3.35 29.67 -6.31
C GLU A 25 -3.89 28.31 -6.79
N VAL A 26 -4.32 27.49 -5.86
CA VAL A 26 -4.90 26.16 -6.18
C VAL A 26 -6.19 26.32 -6.97
N TYR A 27 -7.02 27.30 -6.60
CA TYR A 27 -8.28 27.59 -7.28
C TYR A 27 -8.10 28.29 -8.63
N GLU A 28 -6.98 28.97 -8.84
CA GLU A 28 -6.62 29.53 -10.14
C GLU A 28 -6.30 28.43 -11.15
N LYS A 29 -5.60 27.39 -10.72
CA LYS A 29 -5.24 26.25 -11.56
C LYS A 29 -6.40 25.28 -11.76
N GLU A 30 -7.20 25.06 -10.75
CA GLU A 30 -8.33 24.13 -10.76
C GLU A 30 -9.53 24.79 -10.08
N PRO A 31 -10.35 25.54 -10.84
CA PRO A 31 -11.51 26.23 -10.27
C PRO A 31 -12.54 25.27 -9.70
N PHE A 32 -13.10 25.63 -8.55
CA PHE A 32 -14.15 24.86 -7.88
C PHE A 32 -15.18 25.80 -7.29
N ASN A 33 -16.36 25.86 -7.91
CA ASN A 33 -17.41 26.82 -7.58
C ASN A 33 -18.58 26.22 -6.78
N LEU A 34 -18.47 24.96 -6.36
CA LEU A 34 -19.54 24.31 -5.61
C LEU A 34 -19.36 24.50 -4.12
N ASN A 35 -20.45 24.81 -3.40
CA ASN A 35 -20.49 24.77 -1.97
C ASN A 35 -20.92 23.37 -1.53
N ILE A 36 -20.00 22.64 -0.89
CA ILE A 36 -20.23 21.27 -0.48
C ILE A 36 -20.64 21.26 1.00
N LEU A 37 -21.70 20.54 1.32
CA LEU A 37 -22.09 20.24 2.68
C LEU A 37 -21.03 19.31 3.31
N LYS A 38 -20.75 19.46 4.61
CA LYS A 38 -19.78 18.60 5.30
C LYS A 38 -20.05 17.11 5.13
N ALA A 39 -21.32 16.73 5.07
CA ALA A 39 -21.71 15.33 4.88
C ALA A 39 -21.33 14.78 3.50
N ASP A 40 -21.14 15.64 2.51
CA ASP A 40 -20.84 15.24 1.13
C ASP A 40 -19.37 15.29 0.78
N ILE A 41 -18.51 15.85 1.65
CA ILE A 41 -17.07 15.97 1.42
C ILE A 41 -16.45 14.59 1.20
N ASP A 42 -16.81 13.58 1.98
CA ASP A 42 -16.30 12.22 1.85
C ASP A 42 -16.62 11.63 0.48
N LYS A 43 -17.78 11.91 -0.08
CA LYS A 43 -18.16 11.46 -1.42
C LYS A 43 -17.28 12.08 -2.50
N PHE A 44 -16.96 13.36 -2.38
CA PHE A 44 -16.05 14.04 -3.31
C PHE A 44 -14.63 13.53 -3.17
N LEU A 45 -14.16 13.24 -1.95
CA LEU A 45 -12.85 12.63 -1.73
C LEU A 45 -12.78 11.23 -2.33
N ASP A 46 -13.81 10.42 -2.16
CA ASP A 46 -13.87 9.06 -2.73
C ASP A 46 -13.86 9.08 -4.26
N ALA A 47 -14.42 10.09 -4.86
CA ALA A 47 -14.46 10.26 -6.32
C ALA A 47 -13.21 10.99 -6.88
N ASP A 48 -12.33 11.49 -6.02
CA ASP A 48 -11.16 12.25 -6.45
C ASP A 48 -10.17 11.36 -7.20
N GLY A 49 -9.89 11.70 -8.47
CA GLY A 49 -9.02 10.91 -9.33
C GLY A 49 -7.58 10.83 -8.83
N ALA A 50 -7.05 11.94 -8.31
CA ALA A 50 -5.67 11.97 -7.79
C ALA A 50 -5.53 11.09 -6.54
N LEU A 51 -6.52 11.12 -5.64
CA LEU A 51 -6.55 10.26 -4.47
C LEU A 51 -6.68 8.78 -4.85
N ASN A 52 -7.52 8.47 -5.83
CA ASN A 52 -7.71 7.10 -6.28
C ASN A 52 -6.44 6.53 -6.92
N VAL A 53 -5.71 7.32 -7.70
CA VAL A 53 -4.41 6.91 -8.27
C VAL A 53 -3.40 6.68 -7.15
N CYS A 54 -3.32 7.56 -6.16
CA CYS A 54 -2.41 7.42 -5.03
C CYS A 54 -2.76 6.18 -4.18
N MET A 55 -4.04 5.93 -3.93
CA MET A 55 -4.51 4.72 -3.23
C MET A 55 -4.11 3.45 -3.99
N LEU A 56 -4.22 3.47 -5.32
CA LEU A 56 -3.81 2.34 -6.15
C LEU A 56 -2.31 2.06 -6.01
N LYS A 57 -1.47 3.10 -5.97
CA LYS A 57 -0.03 2.96 -5.72
C LYS A 57 0.24 2.29 -4.37
N VAL A 58 -0.48 2.69 -3.32
CA VAL A 58 -0.37 2.08 -1.99
C VAL A 58 -0.71 0.59 -2.05
N LYS A 59 -1.82 0.24 -2.69
CA LYS A 59 -2.25 -1.17 -2.82
C LYS A 59 -1.25 -2.01 -3.60
N VAL A 60 -0.73 -1.49 -4.70
CA VAL A 60 0.29 -2.20 -5.50
C VAL A 60 1.55 -2.44 -4.66
N GLN A 61 1.98 -1.47 -3.87
CA GLN A 61 3.15 -1.62 -3.01
C GLN A 61 2.91 -2.66 -1.92
N GLU A 62 1.73 -2.68 -1.31
CA GLU A 62 1.35 -3.69 -0.32
C GLU A 62 1.37 -5.09 -0.91
N GLU A 63 0.82 -5.26 -2.12
CA GLU A 63 0.82 -6.55 -2.81
C GLU A 63 2.23 -7.04 -3.17
N LYS A 64 3.12 -6.13 -3.59
CA LYS A 64 4.53 -6.47 -3.82
C LYS A 64 5.21 -6.98 -2.55
N LEU A 65 4.97 -6.31 -1.41
CA LEU A 65 5.53 -6.73 -0.13
C LEU A 65 4.97 -8.09 0.30
N ASN A 66 3.68 -8.33 0.12
CA ASN A 66 3.06 -9.60 0.43
C ASN A 66 3.65 -10.72 -0.43
N LEU A 67 3.82 -10.50 -1.72
CA LEU A 67 4.41 -11.46 -2.64
C LEU A 67 5.85 -11.81 -2.24
N LEU A 68 6.67 -10.82 -1.91
CA LEU A 68 8.04 -11.04 -1.44
C LEU A 68 8.05 -11.84 -0.15
N THR A 69 7.16 -11.52 0.80
CA THR A 69 7.05 -12.26 2.06
C THR A 69 6.71 -13.73 1.80
N GLU A 70 5.77 -14.01 0.92
CA GLU A 70 5.39 -15.38 0.56
C GLU A 70 6.53 -16.12 -0.13
N GLN A 71 7.28 -15.47 -1.01
CA GLN A 71 8.45 -16.05 -1.66
C GLN A 71 9.54 -16.41 -0.66
N VAL A 72 9.83 -15.52 0.31
CA VAL A 72 10.80 -15.80 1.37
C VAL A 72 10.37 -17.00 2.22
N LYS A 73 9.10 -17.04 2.62
CA LYS A 73 8.56 -18.18 3.37
C LYS A 73 8.70 -19.49 2.59
N SER A 74 8.44 -19.48 1.29
CA SER A 74 8.57 -20.67 0.44
C SER A 74 10.01 -21.15 0.36
N ILE A 75 10.97 -20.23 0.23
CA ILE A 75 12.40 -20.55 0.20
C ILE A 75 12.84 -21.14 1.53
N MET A 76 12.43 -20.54 2.65
CA MET A 76 12.76 -21.05 3.99
C MET A 76 12.18 -22.45 4.21
N SER A 77 10.93 -22.69 3.82
CA SER A 77 10.29 -23.98 3.92
C SER A 77 11.02 -25.05 3.09
N LEU A 78 11.40 -24.71 1.86
CA LEU A 78 12.18 -25.61 0.99
C LEU A 78 13.54 -25.96 1.61
N SER A 79 14.25 -24.96 2.12
CA SER A 79 15.53 -25.17 2.79
C SER A 79 15.40 -26.09 4.01
N PHE A 80 14.35 -25.92 4.80
CA PHE A 80 14.05 -26.78 5.94
C PHE A 80 13.80 -28.22 5.50
N ASN A 81 13.01 -28.42 4.46
CA ASN A 81 12.70 -29.74 3.92
C ASN A 81 13.95 -30.45 3.37
N ILE A 82 14.83 -29.74 2.69
CA ILE A 82 16.11 -30.27 2.21
C ILE A 82 16.99 -30.70 3.39
N GLY A 83 17.09 -29.85 4.43
CA GLY A 83 17.85 -30.18 5.64
C GLY A 83 17.34 -31.44 6.33
N ASN A 84 16.02 -31.60 6.43
CA ASN A 84 15.41 -32.80 6.99
C ASN A 84 15.68 -34.04 6.15
N ALA A 85 15.61 -33.93 4.81
CA ALA A 85 15.92 -35.03 3.91
C ALA A 85 17.39 -35.50 4.06
N ILE A 86 18.33 -34.59 4.19
CA ILE A 86 19.74 -34.88 4.42
C ILE A 86 19.92 -35.63 5.74
N LYS A 87 19.31 -35.14 6.83
CA LYS A 87 19.38 -35.81 8.13
C LYS A 87 18.81 -37.22 8.08
N TRP A 88 17.70 -37.42 7.43
CA TRP A 88 17.06 -38.73 7.26
C TRP A 88 17.95 -39.68 6.49
N LYS A 89 18.55 -39.22 5.40
CA LYS A 89 19.47 -40.00 4.59
C LYS A 89 20.71 -40.43 5.40
N LYS A 90 21.29 -39.55 6.20
CA LYS A 90 22.40 -39.88 7.09
C LYS A 90 22.00 -40.93 8.11
N PHE A 91 20.81 -40.82 8.69
CA PHE A 91 20.26 -41.81 9.61
C PHE A 91 20.19 -43.19 8.96
N LEU A 92 19.63 -43.28 7.77
CA LEU A 92 19.53 -44.59 7.04
C LEU A 92 20.89 -45.17 6.72
N ASN A 93 21.91 -44.36 6.49
CA ASN A 93 23.25 -44.80 6.18
C ASN A 93 24.12 -45.08 7.42
N GLY A 94 23.56 -44.93 8.61
CA GLY A 94 24.29 -45.09 9.86
C GLY A 94 25.28 -43.98 10.19
N GLU A 95 25.14 -42.82 9.57
CA GLU A 95 26.03 -41.67 9.75
C GLU A 95 25.58 -40.73 10.86
N ILE A 96 24.78 -41.18 11.78
CA ILE A 96 24.26 -40.36 12.86
C ILE A 96 25.34 -40.20 13.90
N GLY A 97 25.74 -38.99 14.05
CA GLY A 97 26.66 -38.65 15.09
C GLY A 97 26.12 -37.53 15.92
#